data_75ccd3dc86d280582883651ba1afc47a
#
_entry.id   75ccd3dc86d280582883651ba1afc47a
#
_cell.length_a   1.000
_cell.length_b   1.000
_cell.length_c   1.000
_cell.angle_alpha   90.00
_cell.angle_beta   90.00
_cell.angle_gamma   90.00
#
_symmetry.space_group_name_H-M   'P 1'
#
loop_
_entity.id
_entity.type
_entity.pdbx_description
1 polymer ?
#
loop_
_entity_poly.entity_id
_entity_poly.type
_entity_poly.pdbx_seq_one_letter_code
_entity_poly.pdbx_strand_id
1 'polypeptide(L)' 'MTVPTFDREKESIMKDVREMIHRNRDNGFILEELQNKYGKDFSDDDLNALIKEATK' A
#
# COMPACT_ATOMS: atom_id res chain seq x y z
N MET A 1 -3.65 20.45 -14.91
CA MET A 1 -3.51 20.10 -13.48
C MET A 1 -2.57 18.93 -13.32
N THR A 2 -1.56 19.11 -12.52
CA THR A 2 -0.56 18.06 -12.33
C THR A 2 -1.07 17.05 -11.30
N VAL A 3 -1.16 15.80 -11.67
CA VAL A 3 -1.45 14.75 -10.72
C VAL A 3 -0.19 14.53 -9.90
N PRO A 4 -0.23 14.69 -8.58
CA PRO A 4 0.95 14.44 -7.77
C PRO A 4 1.44 13.02 -7.94
N THR A 5 2.76 12.86 -8.03
CA THR A 5 3.38 11.55 -8.09
C THR A 5 2.91 10.67 -6.92
N PHE A 6 2.66 11.31 -5.79
CA PHE A 6 2.17 10.66 -4.59
C PHE A 6 0.85 9.89 -4.83
N ASP A 7 -0.08 10.51 -5.58
CA ASP A 7 -1.36 9.86 -5.86
C ASP A 7 -1.20 8.62 -6.72
N ARG A 8 -0.29 8.66 -7.69
CA ARG A 8 0.00 7.51 -8.53
C ARG A 8 0.57 6.36 -7.73
N GLU A 9 1.52 6.67 -6.85
CA GLU A 9 2.12 5.65 -6.00
C GLU A 9 1.09 5.08 -5.04
N LYS A 10 0.22 5.93 -4.51
CA LYS A 10 -0.85 5.50 -3.63
C LYS A 10 -1.77 4.50 -4.32
N GLU A 11 -2.19 4.79 -5.54
CA GLU A 11 -3.03 3.88 -6.31
C GLU A 11 -2.34 2.55 -6.58
N SER A 12 -1.05 2.62 -6.91
CA SER A 12 -0.25 1.44 -7.16
C SER A 12 -0.16 0.57 -5.91
N ILE A 13 0.07 1.21 -4.76
CA ILE A 13 0.14 0.52 -3.48
C ILE A 13 -1.20 -0.16 -3.17
N MET A 14 -2.30 0.56 -3.36
CA MET A 14 -3.62 0.01 -3.07
C MET A 14 -3.94 -1.17 -3.97
N LYS A 15 -3.52 -1.11 -5.21
CA LYS A 15 -3.69 -2.22 -6.14
C LYS A 15 -2.92 -3.45 -5.67
N ASP A 16 -1.67 -3.24 -5.25
CA ASP A 16 -0.85 -4.33 -4.73
C ASP A 16 -1.47 -4.93 -3.47
N VAL A 17 -1.99 -4.09 -2.58
CA VAL A 17 -2.64 -4.56 -1.36
C VAL A 17 -3.86 -5.42 -1.70
N ARG A 18 -4.70 -4.95 -2.59
CA ARG A 18 -5.90 -5.71 -3.00
C ARG A 18 -5.53 -7.05 -3.60
N GLU A 19 -4.48 -7.08 -4.39
CA GLU A 19 -4.02 -8.33 -4.99
C GLU A 19 -3.53 -9.30 -3.93
N MET A 20 -2.78 -8.81 -2.94
CA MET A 20 -2.31 -9.65 -1.85
C MET A 20 -3.47 -10.17 -0.99
N ILE A 21 -4.47 -9.33 -0.74
CA ILE A 21 -5.67 -9.75 -0.02
C ILE A 21 -6.41 -10.84 -0.79
N HIS A 22 -6.50 -10.67 -2.10
CA HIS A 22 -7.14 -11.66 -2.96
C HIS A 22 -6.44 -13.01 -2.91
N ARG A 23 -5.13 -12.98 -2.64
CA ARG A 23 -4.32 -14.20 -2.50
C ARG A 23 -4.26 -14.71 -1.07
N ASN A 24 -5.10 -14.17 -0.18
CA ASN A 24 -5.18 -14.56 1.22
C ASN A 24 -3.90 -14.30 2.02
N ARG A 25 -3.18 -13.23 1.67
CA ARG A 25 -2.03 -12.82 2.45
C ARG A 25 -2.49 -12.05 3.69
N ASP A 26 -1.81 -12.25 4.81
CA ASP A 26 -2.19 -11.53 6.02
C ASP A 26 -1.65 -10.10 6.02
N ASN A 27 -2.17 -9.29 6.95
CA ASN A 27 -1.79 -7.88 7.01
C ASN A 27 -0.31 -7.67 7.34
N GLY A 28 0.26 -8.52 8.15
CA GLY A 28 1.68 -8.44 8.47
C GLY A 28 2.55 -8.66 7.25
N PHE A 29 2.20 -9.64 6.44
CA PHE A 29 2.90 -9.91 5.18
C PHE A 29 2.77 -8.73 4.22
N ILE A 30 1.56 -8.20 4.10
CA ILE A 30 1.29 -7.08 3.19
C ILE A 30 2.13 -5.86 3.60
N LEU A 31 2.12 -5.53 4.88
CA LEU A 31 2.89 -4.40 5.39
C LEU A 31 4.38 -4.57 5.12
N GLU A 32 4.90 -5.75 5.35
CA GLU A 32 6.32 -6.04 5.12
C GLU A 32 6.68 -5.85 3.65
N GLU A 33 5.86 -6.35 2.75
CA GLU A 33 6.08 -6.17 1.32
C GLU A 33 6.06 -4.70 0.92
N LEU A 34 5.11 -3.95 1.46
CA LEU A 34 5.01 -2.53 1.17
C LEU A 34 6.21 -1.76 1.72
N GLN A 35 6.68 -2.13 2.90
CA GLN A 35 7.88 -1.51 3.47
C GLN A 35 9.10 -1.74 2.58
N ASN A 36 9.24 -2.92 2.03
CA ASN A 36 10.34 -3.24 1.14
C ASN A 36 10.27 -2.46 -0.17
N LYS A 37 9.07 -2.30 -0.71
CA LYS A 37 8.87 -1.64 -2.00
C LYS A 37 8.81 -0.12 -1.88
N TYR A 38 8.15 0.38 -0.87
CA TYR A 38 7.80 1.79 -0.76
C TYR A 38 8.27 2.45 0.54
N GLY A 39 9.02 1.75 1.35
CA GLY A 39 9.42 2.23 2.67
C GLY A 39 10.25 3.50 2.67
N LYS A 40 10.83 3.86 1.53
CA LYS A 40 11.60 5.09 1.41
C LYS A 40 10.72 6.32 1.32
N ASP A 41 9.56 6.17 0.70
CA ASP A 41 8.66 7.27 0.41
C ASP A 41 7.48 7.35 1.37
N PHE A 42 7.16 6.26 2.04
CA PHE A 42 6.00 6.16 2.93
C PHE A 42 6.42 5.60 4.28
N SER A 43 5.90 6.20 5.34
CA SER A 43 6.11 5.70 6.70
C SER A 43 5.22 4.47 6.95
N ASP A 44 5.51 3.77 8.04
CA ASP A 44 4.69 2.63 8.44
C ASP A 44 3.23 3.04 8.66
N ASP A 45 3.02 4.21 9.26
CA ASP A 45 1.67 4.72 9.49
C ASP A 45 0.93 4.95 8.18
N ASP A 46 1.61 5.51 7.20
CA ASP A 46 1.03 5.75 5.88
C ASP A 46 0.65 4.42 5.21
N LEU A 47 1.54 3.45 5.27
CA LEU A 47 1.28 2.15 4.67
C LEU A 47 0.14 1.43 5.37
N ASN A 48 0.08 1.49 6.70
CA ASN A 48 -1.02 0.91 7.45
C ASN A 48 -2.36 1.55 7.10
N ALA A 49 -2.37 2.87 6.92
CA ALA A 49 -3.59 3.58 6.53
C ALA A 49 -4.07 3.12 5.16
N LEU A 50 -3.15 2.92 4.22
CA LEU A 50 -3.50 2.44 2.89
C LEU A 50 -4.04 1.01 2.93
N ILE A 51 -3.45 0.16 3.76
CA ILE A 51 -3.94 -1.21 3.93
C ILE A 51 -5.37 -1.20 4.46
N LYS A 52 -5.64 -0.39 5.48
CA LYS A 52 -6.99 -0.28 6.04
C LYS A 52 -7.98 0.22 5.01
N GLU A 53 -7.59 1.20 4.23
CA GLU A 53 -8.47 1.74 3.20
C GLU A 53 -8.78 0.71 2.13
N ALA A 54 -7.81 -0.07 1.75
CA ALA A 54 -7.98 -1.11 0.73
C ALA A 54 -8.81 -2.30 1.22
N THR A 55 -8.86 -2.52 2.54
CA THR A 55 -9.60 -3.65 3.11
C THR A 55 -11.03 -3.32 3.54
N LYS A 56 -11.44 -2.08 3.35
CA LYS A 56 -12.82 -1.68 3.65
C LYS A 56 -13.84 -2.37 2.78
#